data_9adbc46fb26df1a7c67f13416c413cb8
#
_entry.id   9adbc46fb26df1a7c67f13416c413cb8
#
_cell.length_a   1.000
_cell.length_b   1.000
_cell.length_c   1.000
_cell.angle_alpha   90.00
_cell.angle_beta   90.00
_cell.angle_gamma   90.00
#
_symmetry.space_group_name_H-M   'P 1'
#
loop_
_entity.id
_entity.type
_entity.pdbx_description
1 polymer ?
#
loop_
_entity_poly.entity_id
_entity_poly.type
_entity_poly.pdbx_seq_one_letter_code
_entity_poly.pdbx_strand_id
1 'polypeptide(L)'
;MVWVRGLDIPTLVADYGFEGLVALLWEDFVGTGLTRNAMYRTLGDARVTAYASMQTWIGQARGRPLYEGIRIALAAQSDDLAPAELASVFAVAVPALLRAERGQAPVQPDPALSVAGDVLRMLNDAPSEPALVAALDTYFTVMAESGLSGSSFTARVIASTRASVTCAVLGAWCAFTGPLHGGAPGPTLDLLDSAATETDLTAWLEAKLRAGERLMGFGHRVFHGNDPRAEAMRRSLRQMGPMAGRLSLAMKLEAAVAEAVERVKPGRKLPANVEIMAALLLDAVGIPRHGFTPVFAIGRSVGWIAHALEQQKTGRMIRPTSAYIGPPIEY
;
A
#
# COMPACT_ATOMS: atom_id res chain seq x y z
N MET A 1 -5.62 1.36 18.31
CA MET A 1 -6.10 2.58 17.61
C MET A 1 -4.97 3.05 16.73
N VAL A 2 -5.24 3.51 15.50
CA VAL A 2 -4.23 4.05 14.58
C VAL A 2 -4.39 5.56 14.55
N TRP A 3 -3.30 6.27 14.83
CA TRP A 3 -3.24 7.73 14.82
C TRP A 3 -2.13 8.19 13.87
N VAL A 4 -2.43 9.16 13.03
CA VAL A 4 -1.45 9.81 12.14
C VAL A 4 -1.47 11.31 12.43
N ARG A 5 -0.38 11.86 12.92
CA ARG A 5 -0.28 13.28 13.33
C ARG A 5 -1.42 13.75 14.24
N GLY A 6 -1.89 12.87 15.14
CA GLY A 6 -2.96 13.18 16.10
C GLY A 6 -4.38 13.00 15.57
N LEU A 7 -4.55 12.55 14.33
CA LEU A 7 -5.85 12.30 13.70
C LEU A 7 -6.12 10.80 13.58
N ASP A 8 -7.36 10.39 13.74
CA ASP A 8 -7.79 9.01 13.53
C ASP A 8 -8.12 8.71 12.07
N ILE A 9 -8.23 7.44 11.72
CA ILE A 9 -8.52 7.00 10.36
C ILE A 9 -9.85 7.54 9.81
N PRO A 10 -10.98 7.53 10.56
CA PRO A 10 -12.21 8.10 10.09
C PRO A 10 -12.10 9.58 9.67
N THR A 11 -11.45 10.40 10.50
CA THR A 11 -11.21 11.82 10.21
C THR A 11 -10.32 12.00 8.98
N LEU A 12 -9.23 11.22 8.87
CA LEU A 12 -8.34 11.30 7.71
C LEU A 12 -9.06 10.99 6.40
N VAL A 13 -9.92 9.97 6.39
CA VAL A 13 -10.69 9.61 5.19
C VAL A 13 -11.77 10.64 4.86
N ALA A 14 -12.52 11.14 5.87
CA ALA A 14 -13.64 12.04 5.64
C ALA A 14 -13.20 13.45 5.23
N ASP A 15 -12.18 14.00 5.90
CA ASP A 15 -11.86 15.42 5.83
C ASP A 15 -10.61 15.72 5.01
N TYR A 16 -9.67 14.75 4.92
CA TYR A 16 -8.37 14.97 4.28
C TYR A 16 -8.26 14.31 2.91
N GLY A 17 -8.66 13.05 2.76
CA GLY A 17 -8.34 12.24 1.58
C GLY A 17 -6.83 12.07 1.41
N PHE A 18 -6.40 11.49 0.28
CA PHE A 18 -4.99 11.17 0.09
C PHE A 18 -4.09 12.41 0.02
N GLU A 19 -4.42 13.38 -0.82
CA GLU A 19 -3.61 14.60 -0.97
C GLU A 19 -3.58 15.44 0.32
N GLY A 20 -4.68 15.46 1.08
CA GLY A 20 -4.71 16.11 2.40
C GLY A 20 -3.84 15.39 3.42
N LEU A 21 -3.81 14.07 3.38
CA LEU A 21 -2.90 13.28 4.21
C LEU A 21 -1.42 13.50 3.82
N VAL A 22 -1.12 13.63 2.53
CA VAL A 22 0.24 13.99 2.09
C VAL A 22 0.64 15.35 2.64
N ALA A 23 -0.25 16.36 2.56
CA ALA A 23 -0.01 17.67 3.16
C ALA A 23 0.32 17.56 4.66
N LEU A 24 -0.49 16.79 5.39
CA LEU A 24 -0.31 16.56 6.82
C LEU A 24 1.02 15.86 7.15
N LEU A 25 1.39 14.81 6.41
CA LEU A 25 2.62 14.05 6.65
C LEU A 25 3.89 14.85 6.33
N TRP A 26 3.82 15.73 5.33
CA TRP A 26 4.97 16.48 4.83
C TRP A 26 5.08 17.89 5.41
N GLU A 27 4.10 18.31 6.23
CA GLU A 27 4.18 19.58 6.96
C GLU A 27 5.48 19.66 7.77
N ASP A 28 6.14 20.80 7.74
CA ASP A 28 7.43 21.09 8.36
C ASP A 28 8.66 20.36 7.75
N PHE A 29 8.48 19.49 6.76
CA PHE A 29 9.56 18.78 6.09
C PHE A 29 9.76 19.23 4.64
N VAL A 30 8.68 19.43 3.91
CA VAL A 30 8.67 19.90 2.51
C VAL A 30 8.31 21.38 2.43
N GLY A 31 7.48 21.86 3.34
CA GLY A 31 7.03 23.23 3.44
C GLY A 31 6.20 23.44 4.70
N THR A 32 5.66 24.64 4.86
CA THR A 32 4.77 25.00 5.96
C THR A 32 3.43 25.52 5.41
N GLY A 33 2.33 25.27 6.13
CA GLY A 33 1.00 25.66 5.70
C GLY A 33 0.51 24.87 4.48
N LEU A 34 0.95 23.61 4.36
CA LEU A 34 0.56 22.74 3.25
C LEU A 34 -0.94 22.45 3.32
N THR A 35 -1.63 22.57 2.19
CA THR A 35 -3.06 22.27 2.08
C THR A 35 -3.33 21.14 1.10
N ARG A 36 -4.49 20.49 1.24
CA ARG A 36 -4.96 19.47 0.28
C ARG A 36 -4.90 20.00 -1.16
N ASN A 37 -5.40 21.21 -1.40
CA ASN A 37 -5.45 21.80 -2.75
C ASN A 37 -4.05 22.10 -3.30
N ALA A 38 -3.10 22.49 -2.45
CA ALA A 38 -1.71 22.66 -2.87
C ALA A 38 -1.09 21.32 -3.27
N MET A 39 -1.24 20.29 -2.42
CA MET A 39 -0.71 18.96 -2.73
C MET A 39 -1.36 18.31 -3.94
N TYR A 40 -2.65 18.53 -4.14
CA TYR A 40 -3.37 18.09 -5.33
C TYR A 40 -2.69 18.57 -6.62
N ARG A 41 -2.40 19.88 -6.70
CA ARG A 41 -1.69 20.47 -7.85
C ARG A 41 -0.24 19.98 -7.93
N THR A 42 0.48 20.04 -6.82
CA THR A 42 1.89 19.63 -6.78
C THR A 42 2.08 18.17 -7.23
N LEU A 43 1.24 17.25 -6.77
CA LEU A 43 1.29 15.84 -7.20
C LEU A 43 0.79 15.65 -8.64
N GLY A 44 -0.12 16.52 -9.12
CA GLY A 44 -0.54 16.55 -10.51
C GLY A 44 0.63 16.87 -11.45
N ASP A 45 1.31 17.99 -11.20
CA ASP A 45 2.47 18.44 -11.98
C ASP A 45 3.64 17.43 -11.85
N ALA A 46 3.85 16.90 -10.66
CA ALA A 46 4.88 15.91 -10.40
C ALA A 46 4.68 14.60 -11.19
N ARG A 47 3.43 14.16 -11.41
CA ARG A 47 3.15 13.00 -12.28
C ARG A 47 3.54 13.28 -13.73
N VAL A 48 3.32 14.50 -14.23
CA VAL A 48 3.73 14.89 -15.58
C VAL A 48 5.27 14.84 -15.70
N THR A 49 6.00 15.36 -14.72
CA THR A 49 7.48 15.27 -14.65
C THR A 49 7.94 13.82 -14.61
N ALA A 50 7.35 12.98 -13.74
CA ALA A 50 7.68 11.56 -13.64
C ALA A 50 7.41 10.79 -14.93
N TYR A 51 6.35 11.13 -15.65
CA TYR A 51 6.06 10.53 -16.96
C TYR A 51 7.10 10.93 -18.02
N ALA A 52 7.53 12.18 -18.03
CA ALA A 52 8.58 12.63 -18.94
C ALA A 52 9.92 11.88 -18.70
N SER A 53 10.26 11.61 -17.41
CA SER A 53 11.45 10.82 -17.06
C SER A 53 11.36 9.34 -17.44
N MET A 54 10.15 8.82 -17.72
CA MET A 54 9.93 7.41 -18.04
C MET A 54 10.73 6.92 -19.24
N GLN A 55 11.04 7.79 -20.20
CA GLN A 55 11.83 7.45 -21.39
C GLN A 55 13.22 6.92 -21.02
N THR A 56 13.76 7.29 -19.85
CA THR A 56 15.12 6.89 -19.43
C THR A 56 15.18 5.46 -18.91
N TRP A 57 14.06 4.87 -18.48
CA TRP A 57 14.06 3.57 -17.81
C TRP A 57 13.05 2.55 -18.38
N ILE A 58 12.01 2.98 -19.11
CA ILE A 58 10.94 2.08 -19.55
C ILE A 58 11.43 0.96 -20.47
N GLY A 59 12.45 1.25 -21.30
CA GLY A 59 13.05 0.27 -22.18
C GLY A 59 13.72 -0.91 -21.44
N GLN A 60 14.33 -0.64 -20.28
CA GLN A 60 14.95 -1.68 -19.45
C GLN A 60 13.92 -2.40 -18.54
N ALA A 61 12.79 -1.76 -18.24
CA ALA A 61 11.76 -2.29 -17.36
C ALA A 61 10.75 -3.20 -18.09
N ARG A 62 10.50 -2.98 -19.38
CA ARG A 62 9.57 -3.80 -20.18
C ARG A 62 10.00 -5.27 -20.21
N GLY A 63 9.00 -6.17 -20.08
CA GLY A 63 9.21 -7.61 -20.12
C GLY A 63 9.86 -8.19 -18.85
N ARG A 64 10.13 -7.37 -17.84
CA ARG A 64 10.56 -7.84 -16.52
C ARG A 64 9.36 -7.98 -15.57
N PRO A 65 9.48 -8.82 -14.52
CA PRO A 65 8.49 -8.85 -13.45
C PRO A 65 8.23 -7.42 -12.91
N LEU A 66 6.96 -7.12 -12.61
CA LEU A 66 6.50 -5.77 -12.24
C LEU A 66 7.32 -5.14 -11.09
N TYR A 67 7.69 -5.93 -10.08
CA TYR A 67 8.53 -5.47 -8.96
C TYR A 67 9.94 -5.03 -9.40
N GLU A 68 10.51 -5.73 -10.37
CA GLU A 68 11.82 -5.38 -10.94
C GLU A 68 11.72 -4.13 -11.81
N GLY A 69 10.66 -4.01 -12.60
CA GLY A 69 10.41 -2.81 -13.40
C GLY A 69 10.31 -1.54 -12.56
N ILE A 70 9.59 -1.61 -11.43
CA ILE A 70 9.49 -0.49 -10.49
C ILE A 70 10.84 -0.19 -9.82
N ARG A 71 11.62 -1.22 -9.46
CA ARG A 71 12.97 -1.03 -8.92
C ARG A 71 13.90 -0.31 -9.91
N ILE A 72 13.80 -0.64 -11.20
CA ILE A 72 14.53 0.05 -12.26
C ILE A 72 14.05 1.50 -12.38
N ALA A 73 12.73 1.74 -12.37
CA ALA A 73 12.17 3.08 -12.42
C ALA A 73 12.68 3.96 -11.28
N LEU A 74 12.76 3.44 -10.07
CA LEU A 74 13.29 4.16 -8.89
C LEU A 74 14.80 4.38 -8.97
N ALA A 75 15.56 3.35 -9.37
CA ALA A 75 17.01 3.41 -9.45
C ALA A 75 17.52 4.37 -10.56
N ALA A 76 16.67 4.68 -11.53
CA ALA A 76 16.97 5.64 -12.59
C ALA A 76 16.73 7.11 -12.19
N GLN A 77 16.20 7.36 -10.98
CA GLN A 77 15.92 8.72 -10.53
C GLN A 77 17.17 9.40 -9.94
N SER A 78 17.21 10.73 -10.09
CA SER A 78 18.24 11.56 -9.44
C SER A 78 18.10 11.53 -7.91
N ASP A 79 19.24 11.70 -7.23
CA ASP A 79 19.28 11.86 -5.78
C ASP A 79 18.64 13.17 -5.29
N ASP A 80 18.55 14.18 -6.17
CA ASP A 80 17.97 15.50 -5.88
C ASP A 80 16.48 15.59 -6.25
N LEU A 81 15.83 14.47 -6.55
CA LEU A 81 14.41 14.47 -6.94
C LEU A 81 13.56 15.02 -5.81
N ALA A 82 12.63 15.93 -6.14
CA ALA A 82 11.72 16.48 -5.16
C ALA A 82 10.79 15.40 -4.58
N PRO A 83 10.38 15.50 -3.31
CA PRO A 83 9.51 14.50 -2.65
C PRO A 83 8.24 14.15 -3.44
N ALA A 84 7.57 15.15 -4.03
CA ALA A 84 6.37 14.94 -4.82
C ALA A 84 6.66 14.19 -6.13
N GLU A 85 7.76 14.50 -6.78
CA GLU A 85 8.20 13.82 -8.00
C GLU A 85 8.56 12.37 -7.70
N LEU A 86 9.29 12.12 -6.62
CA LEU A 86 9.66 10.76 -6.18
C LEU A 86 8.44 9.90 -5.84
N ALA A 87 7.43 10.43 -5.14
CA ALA A 87 6.17 9.73 -4.90
C ALA A 87 5.42 9.45 -6.21
N SER A 88 5.47 10.39 -7.15
CA SER A 88 4.81 10.30 -8.44
C SER A 88 5.45 9.27 -9.39
N VAL A 89 6.72 8.87 -9.16
CA VAL A 89 7.33 7.75 -9.90
C VAL A 89 6.50 6.48 -9.75
N PHE A 90 6.03 6.13 -8.53
CA PHE A 90 5.15 4.97 -8.35
C PHE A 90 3.81 5.14 -9.06
N ALA A 91 3.18 6.32 -8.92
CA ALA A 91 1.88 6.60 -9.50
C ALA A 91 1.87 6.50 -11.03
N VAL A 92 3.02 6.74 -11.68
CA VAL A 92 3.20 6.63 -13.14
C VAL A 92 3.71 5.25 -13.55
N ALA A 93 4.72 4.72 -12.86
CA ALA A 93 5.36 3.46 -13.24
C ALA A 93 4.41 2.27 -13.13
N VAL A 94 3.57 2.23 -12.08
CA VAL A 94 2.66 1.10 -11.86
C VAL A 94 1.66 0.92 -13.01
N PRO A 95 0.83 1.92 -13.38
CA PRO A 95 -0.07 1.77 -14.51
C PRO A 95 0.66 1.59 -15.83
N ALA A 96 1.81 2.27 -16.05
CA ALA A 96 2.59 2.14 -17.28
C ALA A 96 3.10 0.71 -17.50
N LEU A 97 3.64 0.07 -16.46
CA LEU A 97 4.16 -1.30 -16.55
C LEU A 97 3.02 -2.33 -16.65
N LEU A 98 1.91 -2.16 -15.91
CA LEU A 98 0.74 -3.03 -16.04
C LEU A 98 0.12 -2.97 -17.45
N ARG A 99 0.12 -1.79 -18.08
CA ARG A 99 -0.29 -1.65 -19.48
C ARG A 99 0.70 -2.30 -20.44
N ALA A 100 2.00 -2.13 -20.18
CA ALA A 100 3.05 -2.74 -21.01
C ALA A 100 2.98 -4.28 -21.01
N GLU A 101 2.62 -4.92 -19.90
CA GLU A 101 2.36 -6.36 -19.79
C GLU A 101 1.21 -6.81 -20.72
N ARG A 102 0.24 -5.91 -20.97
CA ARG A 102 -0.89 -6.15 -21.90
C ARG A 102 -0.58 -5.74 -23.34
N GLY A 103 0.67 -5.36 -23.65
CA GLY A 103 1.06 -4.85 -24.96
C GLY A 103 0.52 -3.45 -25.28
N GLN A 104 0.04 -2.72 -24.27
CA GLN A 104 -0.55 -1.39 -24.42
C GLN A 104 0.49 -0.30 -24.14
N ALA A 105 0.36 0.85 -24.82
CA ALA A 105 1.20 2.02 -24.53
C ALA A 105 0.85 2.65 -23.17
N PRO A 106 1.83 3.22 -22.46
CA PRO A 106 1.56 4.06 -21.29
C PRO A 106 0.67 5.25 -21.65
N VAL A 107 -0.19 5.65 -20.71
CA VAL A 107 -1.07 6.82 -20.85
C VAL A 107 -0.45 7.99 -20.12
N GLN A 108 -0.45 9.17 -20.75
CA GLN A 108 0.07 10.40 -20.16
C GLN A 108 -0.81 10.82 -18.95
N PRO A 109 -0.21 11.28 -17.84
CA PRO A 109 -0.95 11.80 -16.70
C PRO A 109 -1.81 13.01 -17.04
N ASP A 110 -2.94 13.14 -16.34
CA ASP A 110 -3.75 14.35 -16.32
C ASP A 110 -3.54 15.07 -14.97
N PRO A 111 -2.83 16.22 -14.94
CA PRO A 111 -2.56 16.93 -13.71
C PRO A 111 -3.82 17.49 -13.02
N ALA A 112 -4.94 17.58 -13.75
CA ALA A 112 -6.22 18.05 -13.22
C ALA A 112 -6.99 16.97 -12.44
N LEU A 113 -6.48 15.75 -12.33
CA LEU A 113 -7.08 14.66 -11.58
C LEU A 113 -6.35 14.40 -10.25
N SER A 114 -7.08 13.85 -9.26
CA SER A 114 -6.47 13.29 -8.05
C SER A 114 -5.51 12.14 -8.40
N VAL A 115 -4.60 11.79 -7.49
CA VAL A 115 -3.70 10.64 -7.69
C VAL A 115 -4.50 9.37 -7.96
N ALA A 116 -5.55 9.10 -7.18
CA ALA A 116 -6.40 7.92 -7.36
C ALA A 116 -7.13 7.93 -8.72
N GLY A 117 -7.71 9.07 -9.09
CA GLY A 117 -8.44 9.21 -10.36
C GLY A 117 -7.53 9.04 -11.56
N ASP A 118 -6.35 9.64 -11.52
CA ASP A 118 -5.40 9.58 -12.64
C ASP A 118 -4.73 8.19 -12.76
N VAL A 119 -4.43 7.52 -11.65
CA VAL A 119 -3.92 6.13 -11.65
C VAL A 119 -4.91 5.19 -12.34
N LEU A 120 -6.20 5.26 -11.99
CA LEU A 120 -7.22 4.44 -12.64
C LEU A 120 -7.39 4.80 -14.12
N ARG A 121 -7.38 6.09 -14.45
CA ARG A 121 -7.45 6.57 -15.84
C ARG A 121 -6.24 6.10 -16.65
N MET A 122 -5.03 6.25 -16.11
CA MET A 122 -3.81 5.77 -16.80
C MET A 122 -3.81 4.26 -16.99
N LEU A 123 -4.37 3.50 -16.06
CA LEU A 123 -4.45 2.03 -16.16
C LEU A 123 -5.44 1.60 -17.28
N ASN A 124 -6.59 2.27 -17.36
CA ASN A 124 -7.70 1.86 -18.22
C ASN A 124 -7.80 2.65 -19.55
N ASP A 125 -7.04 3.75 -19.69
CA ASP A 125 -7.12 4.68 -20.81
C ASP A 125 -8.53 5.29 -20.97
N ALA A 126 -9.22 5.49 -19.86
CA ALA A 126 -10.58 6.02 -19.83
C ALA A 126 -10.88 6.63 -18.45
N PRO A 127 -11.78 7.61 -18.37
CA PRO A 127 -12.30 8.09 -17.09
C PRO A 127 -12.87 6.95 -16.26
N SER A 128 -12.72 7.02 -14.94
CA SER A 128 -13.25 6.03 -14.01
C SER A 128 -14.47 6.56 -13.29
N GLU A 129 -15.38 5.67 -12.92
CA GLU A 129 -16.56 6.00 -12.11
C GLU A 129 -16.13 6.66 -10.79
N PRO A 130 -16.82 7.76 -10.35
CA PRO A 130 -16.46 8.48 -9.13
C PRO A 130 -16.37 7.59 -7.89
N ALA A 131 -17.20 6.56 -7.80
CA ALA A 131 -17.18 5.62 -6.68
C ALA A 131 -15.89 4.77 -6.64
N LEU A 132 -15.34 4.39 -7.80
CA LEU A 132 -14.05 3.68 -7.90
C LEU A 132 -12.89 4.59 -7.50
N VAL A 133 -12.94 5.85 -7.94
CA VAL A 133 -11.92 6.86 -7.57
C VAL A 133 -11.94 7.10 -6.07
N ALA A 134 -13.11 7.31 -5.46
CA ALA A 134 -13.25 7.50 -4.03
C ALA A 134 -12.79 6.27 -3.22
N ALA A 135 -13.04 5.07 -3.72
CA ALA A 135 -12.58 3.83 -3.10
C ALA A 135 -11.05 3.74 -3.11
N LEU A 136 -10.40 4.01 -4.24
CA LEU A 136 -8.94 3.99 -4.33
C LEU A 136 -8.29 5.12 -3.53
N ASP A 137 -8.92 6.32 -3.46
CA ASP A 137 -8.48 7.41 -2.59
C ASP A 137 -8.52 7.00 -1.11
N THR A 138 -9.61 6.38 -0.67
CA THR A 138 -9.72 5.81 0.67
C THR A 138 -8.61 4.79 0.92
N TYR A 139 -8.34 3.90 -0.03
CA TYR A 139 -7.27 2.91 0.07
C TYR A 139 -5.90 3.59 0.26
N PHE A 140 -5.55 4.55 -0.60
CA PHE A 140 -4.28 5.27 -0.49
C PHE A 140 -4.18 6.00 0.85
N THR A 141 -5.26 6.67 1.29
CA THR A 141 -5.30 7.38 2.57
C THR A 141 -5.00 6.45 3.75
N VAL A 142 -5.68 5.29 3.85
CA VAL A 142 -5.51 4.39 5.00
C VAL A 142 -4.22 3.57 4.96
N MET A 143 -3.63 3.43 3.78
CA MET A 143 -2.41 2.63 3.57
C MET A 143 -1.12 3.47 3.51
N ALA A 144 -1.22 4.80 3.47
CA ALA A 144 -0.07 5.69 3.38
C ALA A 144 0.90 5.57 4.55
N GLU A 145 0.37 5.44 5.76
CA GLU A 145 1.16 5.36 6.98
C GLU A 145 0.57 4.35 7.97
N SER A 146 1.43 3.61 8.64
CA SER A 146 1.03 2.63 9.68
C SER A 146 2.12 2.38 10.71
N GLY A 147 2.87 3.42 11.04
CA GLY A 147 3.98 3.35 12.00
C GLY A 147 5.26 2.74 11.42
N LEU A 148 6.15 2.33 12.29
CA LEU A 148 7.48 1.85 11.93
C LEU A 148 7.43 0.40 11.42
N SER A 149 6.94 0.23 10.19
CA SER A 149 6.99 -1.06 9.49
C SER A 149 8.42 -1.41 9.03
N GLY A 150 8.64 -2.66 8.58
CA GLY A 150 9.96 -3.07 8.08
C GLY A 150 10.50 -2.16 6.97
N SER A 151 9.66 -1.78 6.02
CA SER A 151 10.06 -0.87 4.93
C SER A 151 10.27 0.58 5.42
N SER A 152 9.40 1.09 6.31
CA SER A 152 9.59 2.42 6.92
C SER A 152 10.86 2.47 7.77
N PHE A 153 11.18 1.39 8.49
CA PHE A 153 12.43 1.28 9.24
C PHE A 153 13.65 1.25 8.31
N THR A 154 13.58 0.50 7.21
CA THR A 154 14.63 0.48 6.19
C THR A 154 14.88 1.87 5.61
N ALA A 155 13.81 2.63 5.28
CA ALA A 155 13.93 4.02 4.83
C ALA A 155 14.68 4.87 5.88
N ARG A 156 14.33 4.77 7.16
CA ARG A 156 14.99 5.50 8.24
C ARG A 156 16.45 5.09 8.42
N VAL A 157 16.79 3.81 8.32
CA VAL A 157 18.18 3.34 8.41
C VAL A 157 19.01 3.99 7.32
N ILE A 158 18.57 3.96 6.07
CA ILE A 158 19.28 4.57 4.94
C ILE A 158 19.35 6.09 5.12
N ALA A 159 18.24 6.77 5.40
CA ALA A 159 18.22 8.22 5.62
C ALA A 159 19.09 8.67 6.80
N SER A 160 19.27 7.82 7.83
CA SER A 160 20.13 8.11 8.99
C SER A 160 21.61 8.26 8.64
N THR A 161 22.06 7.69 7.52
CA THR A 161 23.42 7.83 6.99
C THR A 161 23.62 9.11 6.14
N ARG A 162 22.58 9.94 6.00
CA ARG A 162 22.53 11.11 5.11
C ARG A 162 22.52 10.78 3.62
N ALA A 163 22.22 9.53 3.25
CA ALA A 163 21.90 9.17 1.87
C ALA A 163 20.63 9.90 1.41
N SER A 164 20.45 10.03 0.09
CA SER A 164 19.30 10.73 -0.50
C SER A 164 17.96 10.11 -0.10
N VAL A 165 16.88 10.89 -0.18
CA VAL A 165 15.51 10.38 0.00
C VAL A 165 15.18 9.34 -1.07
N THR A 166 15.69 9.51 -2.28
CA THR A 166 15.58 8.54 -3.38
C THR A 166 16.16 7.18 -2.99
N CYS A 167 17.38 7.15 -2.44
CA CYS A 167 17.99 5.92 -1.91
C CYS A 167 17.16 5.29 -0.79
N ALA A 168 16.63 6.11 0.13
CA ALA A 168 15.80 5.64 1.23
C ALA A 168 14.50 4.98 0.74
N VAL A 169 13.84 5.58 -0.25
CA VAL A 169 12.61 5.04 -0.86
C VAL A 169 12.88 3.79 -1.67
N LEU A 170 13.99 3.74 -2.44
CA LEU A 170 14.41 2.53 -3.16
C LEU A 170 14.65 1.36 -2.19
N GLY A 171 15.36 1.59 -1.08
CA GLY A 171 15.58 0.58 -0.06
C GLY A 171 14.28 0.14 0.63
N ALA A 172 13.37 1.09 0.89
CA ALA A 172 12.05 0.79 1.43
C ALA A 172 11.23 -0.10 0.46
N TRP A 173 11.25 0.20 -0.84
CA TRP A 173 10.64 -0.64 -1.86
C TRP A 173 11.22 -2.06 -1.87
N CYS A 174 12.55 -2.20 -1.84
CA CYS A 174 13.20 -3.52 -1.77
C CYS A 174 12.77 -4.33 -0.55
N ALA A 175 12.68 -3.69 0.63
CA ALA A 175 12.18 -4.35 1.84
C ALA A 175 10.69 -4.69 1.74
N PHE A 176 9.90 -3.82 1.09
CA PHE A 176 8.46 -3.97 0.95
C PHE A 176 8.07 -5.15 0.06
N THR A 177 8.87 -5.47 -0.96
CA THR A 177 8.64 -6.60 -1.86
C THR A 177 8.97 -7.95 -1.25
N GLY A 178 9.51 -8.00 -0.04
CA GLY A 178 9.78 -9.24 0.68
C GLY A 178 8.51 -10.04 0.97
N PRO A 179 8.55 -11.40 0.88
CA PRO A 179 7.36 -12.26 1.02
C PRO A 179 6.70 -12.18 2.40
N LEU A 180 7.41 -11.67 3.43
CA LEU A 180 6.87 -11.50 4.77
C LEU A 180 6.31 -10.10 5.02
N HIS A 181 6.24 -9.23 4.00
CA HIS A 181 5.82 -7.84 4.15
C HIS A 181 4.67 -7.46 3.19
N GLY A 182 4.94 -6.96 1.99
CA GLY A 182 3.91 -6.37 1.11
C GLY A 182 3.04 -7.35 0.32
N GLY A 183 3.32 -8.64 0.36
CA GLY A 183 2.68 -9.66 -0.47
C GLY A 183 1.34 -10.22 0.03
N ALA A 184 0.82 -9.74 1.15
CA ALA A 184 -0.32 -10.34 1.84
C ALA A 184 -1.70 -10.27 1.13
N PRO A 185 -2.06 -9.24 0.36
CA PRO A 185 -3.40 -9.17 -0.26
C PRO A 185 -3.68 -10.25 -1.32
N GLY A 186 -2.65 -10.73 -2.05
CA GLY A 186 -2.83 -11.78 -3.06
C GLY A 186 -3.38 -13.10 -2.49
N PRO A 187 -2.69 -13.74 -1.53
CA PRO A 187 -3.13 -14.96 -0.85
C PRO A 187 -4.50 -14.85 -0.17
N THR A 188 -4.94 -13.64 0.17
CA THR A 188 -6.27 -13.40 0.72
C THR A 188 -7.38 -13.61 -0.32
N LEU A 189 -7.15 -13.21 -1.57
CA LEU A 189 -8.09 -13.51 -2.65
C LEU A 189 -8.12 -15.01 -2.98
N ASP A 190 -7.00 -15.73 -2.85
CA ASP A 190 -6.97 -17.18 -3.05
C ASP A 190 -7.86 -17.90 -2.02
N LEU A 191 -7.89 -17.41 -0.77
CA LEU A 191 -8.81 -17.90 0.24
C LEU A 191 -10.28 -17.63 -0.14
N LEU A 192 -10.59 -16.45 -0.67
CA LEU A 192 -11.93 -16.10 -1.16
C LEU A 192 -12.35 -16.92 -2.38
N ASP A 193 -11.43 -17.20 -3.30
CA ASP A 193 -11.69 -18.06 -4.46
C ASP A 193 -12.05 -19.47 -4.03
N SER A 194 -11.27 -20.03 -3.10
CA SER A 194 -11.54 -21.34 -2.52
C SER A 194 -12.90 -21.34 -1.80
N ALA A 195 -13.18 -20.31 -1.00
CA ALA A 195 -14.45 -20.19 -0.28
C ALA A 195 -15.67 -20.10 -1.23
N ALA A 196 -15.49 -19.53 -2.43
CA ALA A 196 -16.57 -19.40 -3.40
C ALA A 196 -17.10 -20.75 -3.95
N THR A 197 -16.28 -21.81 -3.85
CA THR A 197 -16.63 -23.15 -4.34
C THR A 197 -17.14 -24.08 -3.24
N GLU A 198 -17.06 -23.63 -1.96
CA GLU A 198 -17.46 -24.47 -0.82
C GLU A 198 -18.96 -24.35 -0.51
N THR A 199 -19.58 -25.48 -0.24
CA THR A 199 -21.01 -25.56 0.14
C THR A 199 -21.21 -25.35 1.64
N ASP A 200 -20.24 -25.78 2.48
CA ASP A 200 -20.21 -25.59 3.93
C ASP A 200 -18.91 -24.89 4.34
N LEU A 201 -18.96 -23.56 4.37
CA LEU A 201 -17.81 -22.72 4.73
C LEU A 201 -17.32 -23.01 6.15
N THR A 202 -18.22 -23.26 7.11
CA THR A 202 -17.82 -23.47 8.51
C THR A 202 -17.07 -24.78 8.65
N ALA A 203 -17.56 -25.89 8.09
CA ALA A 203 -16.88 -27.19 8.16
C ALA A 203 -15.52 -27.16 7.44
N TRP A 204 -15.46 -26.51 6.27
CA TRP A 204 -14.20 -26.33 5.53
C TRP A 204 -13.16 -25.53 6.33
N LEU A 205 -13.56 -24.45 6.98
CA LEU A 205 -12.67 -23.62 7.81
C LEU A 205 -12.23 -24.36 9.08
N GLU A 206 -13.12 -25.16 9.71
CA GLU A 206 -12.76 -26.01 10.84
C GLU A 206 -11.65 -27.01 10.45
N ALA A 207 -11.76 -27.64 9.29
CA ALA A 207 -10.74 -28.57 8.80
C ALA A 207 -9.37 -27.87 8.65
N LYS A 208 -9.35 -26.68 8.03
CA LYS A 208 -8.13 -25.87 7.90
C LYS A 208 -7.53 -25.49 9.25
N LEU A 209 -8.36 -25.02 10.18
CA LEU A 209 -7.90 -24.62 11.52
C LEU A 209 -7.35 -25.80 12.32
N ARG A 210 -7.93 -27.00 12.20
CA ARG A 210 -7.42 -28.25 12.82
C ARG A 210 -6.11 -28.71 12.20
N ALA A 211 -5.93 -28.51 10.89
CA ALA A 211 -4.67 -28.75 10.19
C ALA A 211 -3.58 -27.73 10.54
N GLY A 212 -3.89 -26.67 11.31
CA GLY A 212 -2.96 -25.61 11.67
C GLY A 212 -2.69 -24.60 10.56
N GLU A 213 -3.50 -24.60 9.50
CA GLU A 213 -3.36 -23.63 8.41
C GLU A 213 -3.69 -22.21 8.88
N ARG A 214 -3.00 -21.24 8.31
CA ARG A 214 -3.29 -19.81 8.53
C ARG A 214 -4.38 -19.36 7.60
N LEU A 215 -5.40 -18.72 8.15
CA LEU A 215 -6.42 -18.03 7.36
C LEU A 215 -5.90 -16.63 7.00
N MET A 216 -5.49 -16.46 5.72
CA MET A 216 -4.99 -15.18 5.24
C MET A 216 -6.11 -14.13 5.23
N GLY A 217 -5.79 -12.91 5.67
CA GLY A 217 -6.80 -11.86 5.84
C GLY A 217 -7.51 -11.88 7.19
N PHE A 218 -7.18 -12.82 8.10
CA PHE A 218 -7.78 -12.93 9.43
C PHE A 218 -6.74 -12.92 10.55
N GLY A 219 -7.10 -12.21 11.64
CA GLY A 219 -6.23 -11.99 12.80
C GLY A 219 -5.18 -10.92 12.56
N HIS A 220 -4.64 -10.37 13.62
CA HIS A 220 -3.58 -9.35 13.59
C HIS A 220 -2.65 -9.50 14.79
N ARG A 221 -1.35 -9.19 14.62
CA ARG A 221 -0.37 -9.25 15.73
C ARG A 221 -0.57 -8.14 16.77
N VAL A 222 -1.03 -6.97 16.33
CA VAL A 222 -1.12 -5.74 17.15
C VAL A 222 -2.56 -5.40 17.52
N PHE A 223 -3.52 -5.62 16.59
CA PHE A 223 -4.93 -5.29 16.82
C PHE A 223 -5.68 -6.52 17.33
N HIS A 224 -6.23 -6.44 18.55
CA HIS A 224 -7.09 -7.48 19.15
C HIS A 224 -8.59 -7.21 18.93
N GLY A 225 -8.95 -6.15 18.17
CA GLY A 225 -10.31 -5.74 17.84
C GLY A 225 -10.43 -5.32 16.38
N ASN A 226 -11.47 -4.56 16.04
CA ASN A 226 -11.71 -4.08 14.68
C ASN A 226 -10.59 -3.12 14.26
N ASP A 227 -10.01 -3.37 13.09
CA ASP A 227 -9.03 -2.48 12.46
C ASP A 227 -9.79 -1.30 11.81
N PRO A 228 -9.57 -0.05 12.23
CA PRO A 228 -10.27 1.11 11.67
C PRO A 228 -9.98 1.32 10.19
N ARG A 229 -8.85 0.82 9.68
CA ARG A 229 -8.52 0.86 8.26
C ARG A 229 -9.40 -0.09 7.46
N ALA A 230 -9.59 -1.32 7.97
CA ALA A 230 -10.50 -2.29 7.38
C ALA A 230 -11.95 -1.77 7.34
N GLU A 231 -12.39 -1.10 8.42
CA GLU A 231 -13.73 -0.53 8.49
C GLU A 231 -13.92 0.65 7.51
N ALA A 232 -12.91 1.50 7.32
CA ALA A 232 -12.95 2.56 6.32
C ALA A 232 -13.10 2.00 4.90
N MET A 233 -12.29 0.99 4.54
CA MET A 233 -12.38 0.32 3.24
C MET A 233 -13.71 -0.44 3.06
N ARG A 234 -14.22 -1.10 4.12
CA ARG A 234 -15.53 -1.76 4.10
C ARG A 234 -16.66 -0.77 3.81
N ARG A 235 -16.59 0.42 4.39
CA ARG A 235 -17.55 1.50 4.17
C ARG A 235 -17.50 1.96 2.71
N SER A 236 -16.29 2.16 2.18
CA SER A 236 -16.07 2.53 0.79
C SER A 236 -16.60 1.46 -0.18
N LEU A 237 -16.32 0.18 0.07
CA LEU A 237 -16.87 -0.94 -0.71
C LEU A 237 -18.39 -0.95 -0.71
N ARG A 238 -19.05 -0.71 0.43
CA ARG A 238 -20.52 -0.61 0.48
C ARG A 238 -21.07 0.52 -0.37
N GLN A 239 -20.37 1.66 -0.43
CA GLN A 239 -20.75 2.81 -1.25
C GLN A 239 -20.61 2.55 -2.76
N MET A 240 -19.75 1.61 -3.16
CA MET A 240 -19.65 1.15 -4.55
C MET A 240 -20.89 0.35 -5.03
N GLY A 241 -21.75 -0.09 -4.12
CA GLY A 241 -22.96 -0.86 -4.45
C GLY A 241 -22.65 -2.13 -5.25
N PRO A 242 -23.27 -2.32 -6.44
CA PRO A 242 -23.03 -3.51 -7.27
C PRO A 242 -21.57 -3.67 -7.72
N MET A 243 -20.79 -2.59 -7.79
CA MET A 243 -19.37 -2.64 -8.15
C MET A 243 -18.48 -3.21 -7.03
N ALA A 244 -18.99 -3.39 -5.81
CA ALA A 244 -18.24 -3.98 -4.69
C ALA A 244 -17.88 -5.47 -4.91
N GLY A 245 -18.37 -6.08 -5.98
CA GLY A 245 -18.02 -7.43 -6.41
C GLY A 245 -18.24 -8.47 -5.31
N ARG A 246 -17.14 -8.95 -4.73
CA ARG A 246 -17.09 -10.09 -3.81
C ARG A 246 -17.36 -9.75 -2.33
N LEU A 247 -17.77 -8.52 -1.99
CA LEU A 247 -18.00 -8.09 -0.61
C LEU A 247 -18.99 -9.00 0.14
N SER A 248 -20.08 -9.41 -0.52
CA SER A 248 -21.07 -10.31 0.08
C SER A 248 -20.48 -11.67 0.48
N LEU A 249 -19.62 -12.25 -0.38
CA LEU A 249 -18.91 -13.50 -0.07
C LEU A 249 -17.95 -13.31 1.10
N ALA A 250 -17.21 -12.21 1.13
CA ALA A 250 -16.30 -11.93 2.22
C ALA A 250 -17.02 -11.77 3.57
N MET A 251 -18.19 -11.14 3.59
CA MET A 251 -19.00 -11.04 4.81
C MET A 251 -19.51 -12.42 5.29
N LYS A 252 -19.90 -13.31 4.37
CA LYS A 252 -20.26 -14.69 4.70
C LYS A 252 -19.04 -15.46 5.25
N LEU A 253 -17.88 -15.28 4.62
CA LEU A 253 -16.64 -15.90 5.08
C LEU A 253 -16.25 -15.41 6.49
N GLU A 254 -16.38 -14.11 6.78
CA GLU A 254 -16.12 -13.56 8.12
C GLU A 254 -17.01 -14.20 9.20
N ALA A 255 -18.31 -14.38 8.92
CA ALA A 255 -19.23 -15.02 9.84
C ALA A 255 -18.85 -16.51 10.06
N ALA A 256 -18.53 -17.24 8.98
CA ALA A 256 -18.11 -18.63 9.06
C ALA A 256 -16.76 -18.80 9.79
N VAL A 257 -15.80 -17.88 9.60
CA VAL A 257 -14.53 -17.89 10.36
C VAL A 257 -14.79 -17.70 11.86
N ALA A 258 -15.65 -16.77 12.24
CA ALA A 258 -15.96 -16.55 13.66
C ALA A 258 -16.57 -17.82 14.29
N GLU A 259 -17.49 -18.48 13.60
CA GLU A 259 -18.13 -19.73 14.04
C GLU A 259 -17.11 -20.90 14.12
N ALA A 260 -16.32 -21.10 13.08
CA ALA A 260 -15.31 -22.17 13.03
C ALA A 260 -14.24 -22.00 14.12
N VAL A 261 -13.80 -20.76 14.36
CA VAL A 261 -12.83 -20.44 15.41
C VAL A 261 -13.40 -20.73 16.79
N GLU A 262 -14.66 -20.35 17.07
CA GLU A 262 -15.28 -20.64 18.36
C GLU A 262 -15.40 -22.15 18.61
N ARG A 263 -15.68 -22.97 17.58
CA ARG A 263 -15.78 -24.44 17.69
C ARG A 263 -14.41 -25.11 17.87
N VAL A 264 -13.35 -24.61 17.20
CA VAL A 264 -12.02 -25.27 17.23
C VAL A 264 -11.15 -24.73 18.38
N LYS A 265 -11.28 -23.45 18.72
CA LYS A 265 -10.49 -22.74 19.76
C LYS A 265 -11.41 -21.77 20.52
N PRO A 266 -12.26 -22.29 21.42
CA PRO A 266 -13.22 -21.45 22.15
C PRO A 266 -12.56 -20.25 22.85
N GLY A 267 -13.23 -19.10 22.77
CA GLY A 267 -12.76 -17.83 23.35
C GLY A 267 -11.69 -17.10 22.53
N ARG A 268 -11.17 -17.69 21.43
CA ARG A 268 -10.28 -16.99 20.50
C ARG A 268 -11.07 -16.20 19.47
N LYS A 269 -10.57 -15.03 19.09
CA LYS A 269 -11.13 -14.22 18.02
C LYS A 269 -10.13 -14.06 16.88
N LEU A 270 -10.58 -14.23 15.64
CA LEU A 270 -9.83 -13.97 14.42
C LEU A 270 -10.64 -13.00 13.54
N PRO A 271 -10.68 -11.69 13.89
CA PRO A 271 -11.38 -10.71 13.07
C PRO A 271 -10.71 -10.57 11.70
N ALA A 272 -11.49 -10.19 10.69
CA ALA A 272 -10.97 -9.77 9.41
C ALA A 272 -10.03 -8.58 9.62
N ASN A 273 -8.87 -8.63 8.99
CA ASN A 273 -7.87 -7.57 9.07
C ASN A 273 -7.91 -6.65 7.84
N VAL A 274 -7.00 -5.69 7.78
CA VAL A 274 -6.94 -4.72 6.68
C VAL A 274 -6.69 -5.39 5.32
N GLU A 275 -6.02 -6.55 5.29
CA GLU A 275 -5.59 -7.22 4.05
C GLU A 275 -6.77 -7.73 3.23
N ILE A 276 -7.82 -8.28 3.88
CA ILE A 276 -8.99 -8.77 3.15
C ILE A 276 -9.79 -7.63 2.53
N MET A 277 -9.95 -6.51 3.25
CA MET A 277 -10.65 -5.34 2.71
C MET A 277 -9.83 -4.67 1.61
N ALA A 278 -8.51 -4.59 1.77
CA ALA A 278 -7.60 -4.11 0.74
C ALA A 278 -7.67 -4.94 -0.54
N ALA A 279 -7.62 -6.28 -0.41
CA ALA A 279 -7.71 -7.20 -1.54
C ALA A 279 -9.04 -7.05 -2.29
N LEU A 280 -10.16 -6.99 -1.56
CA LEU A 280 -11.49 -6.79 -2.13
C LEU A 280 -11.62 -5.45 -2.85
N LEU A 281 -11.10 -4.37 -2.26
CA LEU A 281 -11.18 -3.04 -2.85
C LEU A 281 -10.34 -2.97 -4.12
N LEU A 282 -9.10 -3.46 -4.09
CA LEU A 282 -8.25 -3.47 -5.28
C LEU A 282 -8.80 -4.34 -6.41
N ASP A 283 -9.39 -5.50 -6.08
CA ASP A 283 -10.10 -6.36 -7.04
C ASP A 283 -11.30 -5.61 -7.67
N ALA A 284 -12.11 -4.96 -6.83
CA ALA A 284 -13.30 -4.22 -7.26
C ALA A 284 -12.99 -3.01 -8.15
N VAL A 285 -11.85 -2.34 -7.95
CA VAL A 285 -11.39 -1.24 -8.82
C VAL A 285 -10.61 -1.72 -10.05
N GLY A 286 -10.52 -3.05 -10.25
CA GLY A 286 -9.96 -3.64 -11.47
C GLY A 286 -8.43 -3.76 -11.50
N ILE A 287 -7.76 -3.69 -10.34
CA ILE A 287 -6.32 -3.94 -10.27
C ILE A 287 -6.05 -5.45 -10.36
N PRO A 288 -5.15 -5.91 -11.25
CA PRO A 288 -4.77 -7.32 -11.29
C PRO A 288 -4.00 -7.72 -10.02
N ARG A 289 -4.12 -8.98 -9.56
CA ARG A 289 -3.57 -9.45 -8.27
C ARG A 289 -2.08 -9.16 -8.09
N HIS A 290 -1.28 -9.39 -9.11
CA HIS A 290 0.16 -9.11 -9.06
C HIS A 290 0.48 -7.60 -8.99
N GLY A 291 -0.49 -6.74 -9.29
CA GLY A 291 -0.44 -5.28 -9.14
C GLY A 291 -0.77 -4.77 -7.74
N PHE A 292 -1.27 -5.61 -6.81
CA PHE A 292 -1.72 -5.16 -5.50
C PHE A 292 -0.61 -4.51 -4.66
N THR A 293 0.52 -5.17 -4.53
CA THR A 293 1.69 -4.64 -3.81
C THR A 293 2.25 -3.37 -4.46
N PRO A 294 2.43 -3.29 -5.80
CA PRO A 294 2.77 -2.06 -6.49
C PRO A 294 1.80 -0.91 -6.26
N VAL A 295 0.50 -1.16 -6.34
CA VAL A 295 -0.53 -0.13 -6.06
C VAL A 295 -0.50 0.28 -4.58
N PHE A 296 -0.25 -0.64 -3.68
CA PHE A 296 0.00 -0.32 -2.27
C PHE A 296 1.18 0.65 -2.11
N ALA A 297 2.26 0.44 -2.86
CA ALA A 297 3.43 1.32 -2.79
C ALA A 297 3.14 2.75 -3.25
N ILE A 298 2.17 2.99 -4.15
CA ILE A 298 1.74 4.35 -4.52
C ILE A 298 1.34 5.12 -3.26
N GLY A 299 0.41 4.58 -2.46
CA GLY A 299 0.00 5.21 -1.21
C GLY A 299 1.12 5.24 -0.17
N ARG A 300 1.87 4.15 0.00
CA ARG A 300 2.89 4.00 1.05
C ARG A 300 4.14 4.86 0.83
N SER A 301 4.46 5.21 -0.41
CA SER A 301 5.66 6.00 -0.74
C SER A 301 5.70 7.34 -0.01
N VAL A 302 4.57 8.00 0.16
CA VAL A 302 4.51 9.29 0.88
C VAL A 302 4.86 9.16 2.36
N GLY A 303 4.51 8.03 2.98
CA GLY A 303 4.93 7.69 4.35
C GLY A 303 6.43 7.40 4.44
N TRP A 304 7.00 6.63 3.49
CA TRP A 304 8.46 6.41 3.44
C TRP A 304 9.24 7.70 3.30
N ILE A 305 8.77 8.60 2.43
CA ILE A 305 9.36 9.93 2.24
C ILE A 305 9.29 10.73 3.53
N ALA A 306 8.12 10.77 4.21
CA ALA A 306 7.97 11.45 5.50
C ALA A 306 8.94 10.89 6.55
N HIS A 307 9.07 9.56 6.67
CA HIS A 307 10.02 8.91 7.57
C HIS A 307 11.48 9.25 7.25
N ALA A 308 11.84 9.30 5.96
CA ALA A 308 13.21 9.66 5.54
C ALA A 308 13.53 11.12 5.88
N LEU A 309 12.63 12.04 5.55
CA LEU A 309 12.79 13.47 5.82
C LEU A 309 12.86 13.77 7.32
N GLU A 310 11.98 13.18 8.12
CA GLU A 310 12.01 13.30 9.57
C GLU A 310 13.34 12.77 10.14
N GLN A 311 13.81 11.61 9.68
CA GLN A 311 15.07 11.03 10.14
C GLN A 311 16.26 11.92 9.79
N GLN A 312 16.28 12.52 8.60
CA GLN A 312 17.34 13.45 8.21
C GLN A 312 17.32 14.76 9.03
N LYS A 313 16.12 15.26 9.38
CA LYS A 313 15.95 16.49 10.15
C LYS A 313 16.31 16.33 11.63
N THR A 314 15.87 15.25 12.26
CA THR A 314 15.90 15.11 13.73
C THR A 314 16.73 13.93 14.21
N GLY A 315 17.01 12.94 13.35
CA GLY A 315 17.58 11.67 13.74
C GLY A 315 19.11 11.66 13.71
N ARG A 316 19.65 10.74 14.52
CA ARG A 316 21.06 10.35 14.48
C ARG A 316 21.20 9.11 13.61
N MET A 317 22.43 8.78 13.21
CA MET A 317 22.71 7.53 12.51
C MET A 317 22.23 6.33 13.34
N ILE A 318 21.40 5.50 12.74
CA ILE A 318 20.91 4.26 13.34
C ILE A 318 22.02 3.21 13.22
N ARG A 319 22.67 2.92 14.33
CA ARG A 319 23.77 1.97 14.41
C ARG A 319 23.54 1.04 15.61
N PRO A 320 22.98 -0.15 15.41
CA PRO A 320 22.82 -1.12 16.49
C PRO A 320 24.18 -1.60 16.96
N THR A 321 24.29 -1.91 18.25
CA THR A 321 25.44 -2.62 18.82
C THR A 321 25.28 -4.11 18.58
N SER A 322 26.42 -4.81 18.39
CA SER A 322 26.46 -6.27 18.26
C SER A 322 27.27 -6.88 19.38
N ALA A 323 26.91 -8.07 19.83
CA ALA A 323 27.72 -8.89 20.69
C ALA A 323 28.24 -10.09 19.90
N TYR A 324 29.52 -10.39 20.04
CA TYR A 324 30.09 -11.56 19.42
C TYR A 324 29.64 -12.82 20.19
N ILE A 325 29.06 -13.79 19.47
CA ILE A 325 28.57 -15.07 20.00
C ILE A 325 29.26 -16.29 19.37
N GLY A 326 30.35 -16.06 18.62
CA GLY A 326 31.13 -17.10 17.99
C GLY A 326 32.10 -17.83 18.97
N PRO A 327 32.98 -18.74 18.47
CA PRO A 327 33.99 -19.38 19.25
C PRO A 327 34.88 -18.37 19.99
N PRO A 328 35.44 -18.74 21.17
CA PRO A 328 36.41 -17.90 21.88
C PRO A 328 37.55 -17.47 20.96
N ILE A 329 37.95 -16.20 21.05
CA ILE A 329 39.14 -15.73 20.34
C ILE A 329 40.33 -16.13 21.17
N GLU A 330 41.15 -17.02 20.63
CA GLU A 330 42.48 -17.36 21.18
C GLU A 330 43.44 -16.22 20.75
N TYR A 331 44.04 -15.53 21.72
CA TYR A 331 45.03 -14.48 21.49
C TYR A 331 46.45 -15.10 21.50
#